data_899b994dfa67dd252bcdb1c29b312ee8
#
_entry.id   899b994dfa67dd252bcdb1c29b312ee8
#
_cell.length_a   1.000
_cell.length_b   1.000
_cell.length_c   1.000
_cell.angle_alpha   90.00
_cell.angle_beta   90.00
_cell.angle_gamma   90.00
#
_symmetry.space_group_name_H-M   'P 1'
#
loop_
_entity.id
_entity.type
_entity.pdbx_description
1 polymer ?
#
loop_
_entity_poly.entity_id
_entity_poly.type
_entity_poly.pdbx_seq_one_letter_code
_entity_poly.pdbx_strand_id
1 'polypeptide(L)'
;WKELILSSDKKNIRIRDAAIQLDVSEAELLSTKINNNVKFLLISDYEIIFKQIFNSVDKLMFLIRNDYAVHEKNISTNKIKIIDNKIINLDENNQTLLSFDYSDFKFCFYELKNHAGRKLSSFQIFDKYGCSLLKIYNKDDDYHNFEKVFLKYYADYNYELQSIQKNEQSNNSANL
;
A
#
# COMPACT_ATOMS: atom_id res chain seq x y z
N TRP A 1 18.58 -5.67 12.78
CA TRP A 1 17.43 -5.18 12.02
C TRP A 1 16.99 -3.77 12.44
N LYS A 2 16.57 -3.57 13.69
CA LYS A 2 16.11 -2.25 14.19
C LYS A 2 17.17 -1.16 14.04
N GLU A 3 18.44 -1.43 14.29
CA GLU A 3 19.53 -0.47 14.17
C GLU A 3 19.79 -0.06 12.70
N LEU A 4 19.72 -0.99 11.77
CA LEU A 4 19.85 -0.71 10.34
C LEU A 4 18.67 0.12 9.80
N ILE A 5 17.44 -0.17 10.26
CA ILE A 5 16.24 0.59 9.91
C ILE A 5 16.32 2.02 10.46
N LEU A 6 16.74 2.18 11.72
CA LEU A 6 16.96 3.51 12.32
C LEU A 6 18.07 4.29 11.62
N SER A 7 19.10 3.62 11.11
CA SER A 7 20.16 4.25 10.32
C SER A 7 19.67 4.62 8.91
N SER A 8 18.75 3.85 8.33
CA SER A 8 18.17 4.13 7.00
C SER A 8 17.25 5.36 7.04
N ASP A 9 16.46 5.52 8.10
CA ASP A 9 15.60 6.70 8.28
C ASP A 9 16.43 7.99 8.41
N LYS A 10 17.59 7.92 9.05
CA LYS A 10 18.52 9.07 9.13
C LYS A 10 19.17 9.45 7.79
N LYS A 11 19.25 8.52 6.84
CA LYS A 11 19.88 8.71 5.52
C LYS A 11 18.87 8.97 4.41
N ASN A 12 17.55 9.10 4.69
CA ASN A 12 16.49 9.21 3.67
C ASN A 12 16.54 8.09 2.61
N ILE A 13 16.94 6.88 2.99
CA ILE A 13 16.99 5.74 2.07
C ILE A 13 15.54 5.34 1.75
N ARG A 14 15.25 5.12 0.46
CA ARG A 14 13.93 4.64 0.04
C ARG A 14 13.68 3.23 0.60
N ILE A 15 12.44 2.92 0.95
CA ILE A 15 12.04 1.59 1.46
C ILE A 15 12.56 0.47 0.56
N ARG A 16 12.41 0.62 -0.77
CA ARG A 16 12.88 -0.37 -1.72
C ARG A 16 14.40 -0.60 -1.64
N ASP A 17 15.17 0.48 -1.64
CA ASP A 17 16.64 0.37 -1.64
C ASP A 17 17.12 -0.29 -0.34
N ALA A 18 16.45 0.01 0.79
CA ALA A 18 16.69 -0.65 2.06
C ALA A 18 16.27 -2.14 2.03
N ALA A 19 15.15 -2.48 1.41
CA ALA A 19 14.68 -3.84 1.27
C ALA A 19 15.68 -4.69 0.45
N ILE A 20 16.16 -4.16 -0.67
CA ILE A 20 17.22 -4.80 -1.49
C ILE A 20 18.50 -5.02 -0.69
N GLN A 21 18.97 -4.00 0.05
CA GLN A 21 20.20 -4.12 0.86
C GLN A 21 20.07 -5.17 1.97
N LEU A 22 18.85 -5.40 2.47
CA LEU A 22 18.56 -6.34 3.57
C LEU A 22 18.12 -7.71 3.08
N ASP A 23 18.00 -7.90 1.77
CA ASP A 23 17.49 -9.12 1.13
C ASP A 23 16.11 -9.53 1.69
N VAL A 24 15.19 -8.56 1.74
CA VAL A 24 13.81 -8.76 2.19
C VAL A 24 12.83 -8.07 1.26
N SER A 25 11.53 -8.41 1.37
CA SER A 25 10.50 -7.71 0.61
C SER A 25 10.21 -6.30 1.16
N GLU A 26 9.68 -5.42 0.30
CA GLU A 26 9.26 -4.08 0.74
C GLU A 26 8.14 -4.18 1.80
N ALA A 27 7.21 -5.15 1.68
CA ALA A 27 6.14 -5.35 2.66
C ALA A 27 6.67 -5.78 4.02
N GLU A 28 7.65 -6.69 4.07
CA GLU A 28 8.31 -7.08 5.33
C GLU A 28 8.96 -5.87 5.99
N LEU A 29 9.69 -5.06 5.23
CA LEU A 29 10.33 -3.88 5.78
C LEU A 29 9.32 -2.85 6.29
N LEU A 30 8.19 -2.64 5.60
CA LEU A 30 7.09 -1.79 6.08
C LEU A 30 6.45 -2.34 7.35
N SER A 31 6.28 -3.65 7.46
CA SER A 31 5.69 -4.28 8.64
C SER A 31 6.50 -4.01 9.92
N THR A 32 7.81 -3.85 9.81
CA THR A 32 8.66 -3.48 10.95
C THR A 32 8.51 -2.02 11.38
N LYS A 33 7.91 -1.18 10.53
CA LYS A 33 7.69 0.26 10.75
C LYS A 33 6.28 0.58 11.23
N ILE A 34 5.46 -0.42 11.54
CA ILE A 34 4.08 -0.20 12.00
C ILE A 34 4.09 0.66 13.27
N ASN A 35 3.51 1.83 13.16
CA ASN A 35 3.39 2.84 14.22
C ASN A 35 2.28 3.84 13.86
N ASN A 36 2.29 5.03 14.45
CA ASN A 36 1.29 6.05 14.14
C ASN A 36 1.29 6.51 12.67
N ASN A 37 2.40 6.38 11.97
CA ASN A 37 2.56 6.84 10.57
C ASN A 37 2.46 5.72 9.53
N VAL A 38 2.68 4.46 9.94
CA VAL A 38 2.54 3.28 9.07
C VAL A 38 1.51 2.35 9.69
N LYS A 39 0.46 2.03 8.96
CA LYS A 39 -0.62 1.15 9.39
C LYS A 39 -0.75 -0.03 8.43
N PHE A 40 -0.83 -1.22 8.96
CA PHE A 40 -1.27 -2.39 8.21
C PHE A 40 -2.79 -2.35 8.06
N LEU A 41 -3.30 -2.73 6.89
CA LEU A 41 -4.72 -2.67 6.56
C LEU A 41 -5.25 -4.06 6.24
N LEU A 42 -6.38 -4.43 6.86
CA LEU A 42 -7.14 -5.61 6.52
C LEU A 42 -8.28 -5.21 5.57
N ILE A 43 -8.13 -5.57 4.31
CA ILE A 43 -9.08 -5.25 3.27
C ILE A 43 -9.68 -6.54 2.75
N SER A 44 -10.97 -6.74 3.00
CA SER A 44 -11.75 -7.87 2.49
C SER A 44 -12.43 -7.58 1.15
N ASP A 45 -12.67 -6.30 0.84
CA ASP A 45 -13.35 -5.86 -0.37
C ASP A 45 -12.62 -4.66 -0.99
N TYR A 46 -11.83 -4.96 -2.00
CA TYR A 46 -11.04 -3.95 -2.72
C TYR A 46 -11.91 -3.01 -3.56
N GLU A 47 -13.03 -3.47 -4.08
CA GLU A 47 -13.92 -2.63 -4.87
C GLU A 47 -14.49 -1.50 -4.01
N ILE A 48 -14.94 -1.82 -2.81
CA ILE A 48 -15.49 -0.83 -1.88
C ILE A 48 -14.43 0.19 -1.48
N ILE A 49 -13.23 -0.25 -1.11
CA ILE A 49 -12.19 0.69 -0.67
C ILE A 49 -11.73 1.59 -1.82
N PHE A 50 -11.58 1.08 -3.04
CA PHE A 50 -11.22 1.91 -4.19
C PHE A 50 -12.31 2.93 -4.53
N LYS A 51 -13.59 2.56 -4.47
CA LYS A 51 -14.69 3.52 -4.62
C LYS A 51 -14.62 4.63 -3.57
N GLN A 52 -14.31 4.29 -2.31
CA GLN A 52 -14.16 5.29 -1.25
C GLN A 52 -12.94 6.20 -1.48
N ILE A 53 -11.80 5.64 -1.90
CA ILE A 53 -10.59 6.42 -2.24
C ILE A 53 -10.92 7.42 -3.36
N PHE A 54 -11.53 6.95 -4.45
CA PHE A 54 -11.79 7.79 -5.64
C PHE A 54 -12.87 8.85 -5.39
N ASN A 55 -13.74 8.63 -4.42
CA ASN A 55 -14.74 9.62 -3.99
C ASN A 55 -14.22 10.60 -2.91
N SER A 56 -13.07 10.32 -2.30
CA SER A 56 -12.54 11.15 -1.20
C SER A 56 -11.68 12.31 -1.68
N VAL A 57 -11.13 12.23 -2.89
CA VAL A 57 -10.20 13.22 -3.45
C VAL A 57 -10.36 13.30 -4.97
N ASP A 58 -10.04 14.46 -5.56
CA ASP A 58 -10.18 14.69 -7.01
C ASP A 58 -8.98 14.19 -7.83
N LYS A 59 -7.80 14.17 -7.21
CA LYS A 59 -6.55 13.82 -7.89
C LYS A 59 -5.69 12.91 -7.04
N LEU A 60 -5.12 11.91 -7.68
CA LEU A 60 -4.19 10.96 -7.10
C LEU A 60 -2.95 10.82 -7.98
N MET A 61 -1.84 10.40 -7.39
CA MET A 61 -0.70 9.93 -8.14
C MET A 61 -0.57 8.43 -7.98
N PHE A 62 -0.56 7.72 -9.09
CA PHE A 62 -0.27 6.29 -9.14
C PHE A 62 1.21 6.11 -9.46
N LEU A 63 1.86 5.24 -8.69
CA LEU A 63 3.23 4.82 -8.91
C LEU A 63 3.28 3.30 -9.03
N ILE A 64 3.79 2.85 -10.18
CA ILE A 64 4.13 1.46 -10.44
C ILE A 64 5.63 1.40 -10.66
N ARG A 65 6.26 0.42 -10.09
CA ARG A 65 7.70 0.25 -10.24
C ARG A 65 8.09 -1.22 -10.19
N ASN A 66 8.99 -1.60 -11.07
CA ASN A 66 9.73 -2.87 -11.01
C ASN A 66 11.24 -2.58 -11.02
N ASP A 67 12.05 -3.59 -11.26
CA ASP A 67 13.51 -3.46 -11.26
C ASP A 67 14.06 -2.63 -12.41
N TYR A 68 13.30 -2.46 -13.47
CA TYR A 68 13.75 -1.86 -14.73
C TYR A 68 13.04 -0.56 -15.08
N ALA A 69 11.85 -0.32 -14.50
CA ALA A 69 11.02 0.80 -14.89
C ALA A 69 10.26 1.41 -13.71
N VAL A 70 10.03 2.72 -13.82
CA VAL A 70 9.15 3.48 -12.94
C VAL A 70 8.12 4.18 -13.79
N HIS A 71 6.85 4.02 -13.45
CA HIS A 71 5.75 4.75 -14.05
C HIS A 71 5.02 5.54 -12.98
N GLU A 72 5.06 6.86 -13.08
CA GLU A 72 4.34 7.79 -12.21
C GLU A 72 3.31 8.54 -13.04
N LYS A 73 2.07 8.56 -12.60
CA LYS A 73 1.00 9.25 -13.29
C LYS A 73 0.06 9.96 -12.32
N ASN A 74 -0.15 11.26 -12.56
CA ASN A 74 -1.24 11.99 -11.91
C ASN A 74 -2.54 11.66 -12.63
N ILE A 75 -3.55 11.25 -11.86
CA ILE A 75 -4.83 10.76 -12.34
C ILE A 75 -5.94 11.58 -11.70
N SER A 76 -6.89 12.03 -12.52
CA SER A 76 -8.14 12.58 -12.05
C SER A 76 -9.11 11.44 -11.73
N THR A 77 -9.67 11.43 -10.52
CA THR A 77 -10.48 10.30 -10.04
C THR A 77 -11.76 10.08 -10.84
N ASN A 78 -12.29 11.12 -11.47
CA ASN A 78 -13.44 11.03 -12.38
C ASN A 78 -13.13 10.27 -13.70
N LYS A 79 -11.85 10.00 -14.00
CA LYS A 79 -11.40 9.21 -15.15
C LYS A 79 -11.08 7.74 -14.77
N ILE A 80 -11.42 7.34 -13.56
CA ILE A 80 -11.22 5.98 -13.09
C ILE A 80 -12.55 5.22 -13.12
N LYS A 81 -12.50 3.99 -13.63
CA LYS A 81 -13.61 3.02 -13.56
C LYS A 81 -13.14 1.76 -12.86
N ILE A 82 -14.05 1.10 -12.18
CA ILE A 82 -13.84 -0.23 -11.59
C ILE A 82 -14.77 -1.19 -12.31
N ILE A 83 -14.21 -2.17 -13.01
CA ILE A 83 -14.93 -3.15 -13.83
C ILE A 83 -14.20 -4.49 -13.74
N ASP A 84 -14.93 -5.57 -13.43
CA ASP A 84 -14.42 -6.95 -13.47
C ASP A 84 -13.10 -7.13 -12.70
N ASN A 85 -13.07 -6.71 -11.43
CA ASN A 85 -11.90 -6.74 -10.56
C ASN A 85 -10.71 -5.88 -11.06
N LYS A 86 -10.96 -4.91 -11.93
CA LYS A 86 -9.92 -4.02 -12.47
C LYS A 86 -10.21 -2.57 -12.18
N ILE A 87 -9.14 -1.85 -11.84
CA ILE A 87 -9.11 -0.40 -11.81
C ILE A 87 -8.61 0.06 -13.18
N ILE A 88 -9.43 0.80 -13.89
CA ILE A 88 -9.13 1.28 -15.25
C ILE A 88 -9.07 2.79 -15.25
N ASN A 89 -7.94 3.35 -15.64
CA ASN A 89 -7.81 4.78 -15.91
C ASN A 89 -8.00 5.04 -17.40
N LEU A 90 -8.86 6.00 -17.73
CA LEU A 90 -9.20 6.38 -19.09
C LEU A 90 -8.56 7.71 -19.46
N ASP A 91 -8.28 7.88 -20.76
CA ASP A 91 -7.93 9.17 -21.35
C ASP A 91 -9.17 10.02 -21.67
N GLU A 92 -8.96 11.15 -22.37
CA GLU A 92 -10.04 12.05 -22.78
C GLU A 92 -10.97 11.42 -23.83
N ASN A 93 -10.47 10.45 -24.59
CA ASN A 93 -11.21 9.72 -25.61
C ASN A 93 -11.83 8.41 -25.08
N ASN A 94 -11.82 8.18 -23.76
CA ASN A 94 -12.23 6.96 -23.09
C ASN A 94 -11.41 5.70 -23.48
N GLN A 95 -10.18 5.88 -23.96
CA GLN A 95 -9.25 4.77 -24.18
C GLN A 95 -8.54 4.42 -22.87
N THR A 96 -8.30 3.12 -22.65
CA THR A 96 -7.59 2.65 -21.47
C THR A 96 -6.12 3.08 -21.52
N LEU A 97 -5.71 3.90 -20.55
CA LEU A 97 -4.31 4.29 -20.35
C LEU A 97 -3.59 3.37 -19.38
N LEU A 98 -4.31 2.86 -18.38
CA LEU A 98 -3.76 2.05 -17.31
C LEU A 98 -4.84 1.13 -16.78
N SER A 99 -4.49 -0.13 -16.51
CA SER A 99 -5.39 -1.11 -15.92
C SER A 99 -4.65 -1.94 -14.88
N PHE A 100 -5.27 -2.14 -13.71
CA PHE A 100 -4.79 -3.01 -12.63
C PHE A 100 -5.85 -4.03 -12.29
N ASP A 101 -5.45 -5.29 -12.24
CA ASP A 101 -6.24 -6.35 -11.65
C ASP A 101 -5.91 -6.42 -10.14
N TYR A 102 -6.94 -6.33 -9.28
CA TYR A 102 -6.74 -6.38 -7.83
C TYR A 102 -6.96 -7.75 -7.20
N SER A 103 -7.14 -8.80 -8.00
CA SER A 103 -7.28 -10.18 -7.50
C SER A 103 -6.01 -10.69 -6.80
N ASP A 104 -4.83 -10.17 -7.19
CA ASP A 104 -3.53 -10.55 -6.62
C ASP A 104 -3.06 -9.66 -5.46
N PHE A 105 -3.86 -8.69 -5.03
CA PHE A 105 -3.54 -7.83 -3.90
C PHE A 105 -3.60 -8.62 -2.59
N LYS A 106 -2.54 -8.57 -1.78
CA LYS A 106 -2.42 -9.36 -0.55
C LYS A 106 -2.13 -8.51 0.68
N PHE A 107 -1.08 -7.70 0.63
CA PHE A 107 -0.71 -6.87 1.75
C PHE A 107 -0.94 -5.40 1.40
N CYS A 108 -1.55 -4.69 2.34
CA CYS A 108 -1.86 -3.28 2.16
C CYS A 108 -1.40 -2.47 3.35
N PHE A 109 -0.81 -1.31 3.07
CA PHE A 109 -0.36 -0.37 4.08
C PHE A 109 -0.83 1.04 3.76
N TYR A 110 -1.23 1.76 4.79
CA TYR A 110 -1.33 3.20 4.76
C TYR A 110 -0.05 3.78 5.37
N GLU A 111 0.53 4.78 4.73
CA GLU A 111 1.70 5.48 5.24
C GLU A 111 1.54 6.99 5.14
N LEU A 112 1.86 7.70 6.22
CA LEU A 112 1.93 9.14 6.28
C LEU A 112 3.39 9.57 6.47
N LYS A 113 3.94 10.32 5.52
CA LYS A 113 5.32 10.82 5.55
C LYS A 113 5.37 12.34 5.54
N ASN A 114 6.42 12.88 6.15
CA ASN A 114 6.86 14.24 5.87
C ASN A 114 7.85 14.21 4.70
N HIS A 115 7.51 14.87 3.61
CA HIS A 115 8.37 15.01 2.44
C HIS A 115 8.49 16.47 2.04
N ALA A 116 9.70 17.04 2.12
CA ALA A 116 9.97 18.44 1.80
C ALA A 116 9.02 19.43 2.52
N GLY A 117 8.74 19.19 3.81
CA GLY A 117 7.87 20.05 4.64
C GLY A 117 6.37 19.87 4.42
N ARG A 118 5.96 18.93 3.54
CA ARG A 118 4.55 18.57 3.31
C ARG A 118 4.25 17.17 3.83
N LYS A 119 3.03 16.95 4.28
CA LYS A 119 2.53 15.62 4.59
C LYS A 119 2.12 14.93 3.29
N LEU A 120 2.67 13.74 3.06
CA LEU A 120 2.36 12.89 1.92
C LEU A 120 1.76 11.60 2.45
N SER A 121 0.51 11.34 2.12
CA SER A 121 -0.16 10.10 2.47
C SER A 121 -0.17 9.14 1.29
N SER A 122 -0.02 7.85 1.57
CA SER A 122 -0.03 6.82 0.53
C SER A 122 -0.76 5.56 0.97
N PHE A 123 -1.44 4.93 0.01
CA PHE A 123 -1.95 3.59 0.08
C PHE A 123 -1.05 2.69 -0.78
N GLN A 124 -0.43 1.70 -0.15
CA GLN A 124 0.58 0.85 -0.78
C GLN A 124 0.10 -0.60 -0.80
N ILE A 125 0.22 -1.24 -1.95
CA ILE A 125 -0.33 -2.56 -2.24
C ILE A 125 0.78 -3.47 -2.72
N PHE A 126 0.78 -4.69 -2.19
CA PHE A 126 1.79 -5.69 -2.44
C PHE A 126 1.16 -7.04 -2.77
N ASP A 127 1.88 -7.85 -3.53
CA ASP A 127 1.52 -9.24 -3.82
C ASP A 127 1.82 -10.18 -2.62
N LYS A 128 1.57 -11.47 -2.81
CA LYS A 128 1.82 -12.51 -1.81
C LYS A 128 3.29 -12.69 -1.43
N TYR A 129 4.22 -12.19 -2.23
CA TYR A 129 5.65 -12.23 -1.97
C TYR A 129 6.16 -10.94 -1.30
N GLY A 130 5.27 -9.96 -1.09
CA GLY A 130 5.62 -8.66 -0.54
C GLY A 130 6.27 -7.72 -1.56
N CYS A 131 6.16 -8.02 -2.87
CA CYS A 131 6.61 -7.14 -3.94
C CYS A 131 5.57 -6.04 -4.20
N SER A 132 6.05 -4.82 -4.40
CA SER A 132 5.17 -3.67 -4.62
C SER A 132 4.47 -3.75 -5.97
N LEU A 133 3.14 -3.75 -5.96
CA LEU A 133 2.30 -3.73 -7.15
C LEU A 133 1.88 -2.31 -7.53
N LEU A 134 1.35 -1.57 -6.55
CA LEU A 134 0.81 -0.23 -6.78
C LEU A 134 0.96 0.61 -5.51
N LYS A 135 1.38 1.86 -5.68
CA LYS A 135 1.32 2.88 -4.63
C LYS A 135 0.45 4.03 -5.11
N ILE A 136 -0.53 4.40 -4.32
CA ILE A 136 -1.46 5.50 -4.58
C ILE A 136 -1.14 6.60 -3.58
N TYR A 137 -0.75 7.77 -4.07
CA TYR A 137 -0.42 8.92 -3.25
C TYR A 137 -1.51 9.98 -3.36
N ASN A 138 -1.92 10.51 -2.21
CA ASN A 138 -2.62 11.78 -2.15
C ASN A 138 -1.58 12.90 -2.02
N LYS A 139 -1.60 13.83 -2.98
CA LYS A 139 -0.74 15.02 -3.01
C LYS A 139 -1.43 16.29 -2.51
N ASP A 140 -2.72 16.21 -2.23
CA ASP A 140 -3.46 17.33 -1.71
C ASP A 140 -3.09 17.59 -0.24
N ASP A 141 -3.13 18.84 0.18
CA ASP A 141 -2.83 19.22 1.56
C ASP A 141 -3.85 18.63 2.56
N ASP A 142 -5.04 18.25 2.10
CA ASP A 142 -6.04 17.53 2.90
C ASP A 142 -5.81 16.01 2.92
N TYR A 143 -4.72 15.57 3.53
CA TYR A 143 -4.45 14.15 3.75
C TYR A 143 -5.46 13.49 4.71
N HIS A 144 -6.19 14.26 5.50
CA HIS A 144 -7.15 13.76 6.47
C HIS A 144 -8.34 13.07 5.82
N ASN A 145 -8.86 13.59 4.70
CA ASN A 145 -9.96 12.94 4.00
C ASN A 145 -9.52 11.61 3.40
N PHE A 146 -8.32 11.54 2.86
CA PHE A 146 -7.75 10.30 2.37
C PHE A 146 -7.51 9.30 3.52
N GLU A 147 -6.98 9.74 4.66
CA GLU A 147 -6.75 8.90 5.83
C GLU A 147 -8.05 8.31 6.40
N LYS A 148 -9.14 9.09 6.47
CA LYS A 148 -10.44 8.64 6.98
C LYS A 148 -10.97 7.39 6.27
N VAL A 149 -10.66 7.22 4.98
CA VAL A 149 -11.05 6.03 4.21
C VAL A 149 -10.49 4.76 4.84
N PHE A 150 -9.30 4.82 5.43
CA PHE A 150 -8.58 3.66 5.92
C PHE A 150 -8.83 3.35 7.40
N LEU A 151 -9.36 4.29 8.19
CA LEU A 151 -9.46 4.13 9.66
C LEU A 151 -10.12 2.81 10.10
N LYS A 152 -11.16 2.38 9.41
CA LYS A 152 -11.89 1.14 9.73
C LYS A 152 -11.16 -0.14 9.32
N TYR A 153 -10.10 -0.02 8.51
CA TYR A 153 -9.30 -1.16 8.03
C TYR A 153 -7.99 -1.32 8.81
N TYR A 154 -7.70 -0.42 9.75
CA TYR A 154 -6.50 -0.54 10.56
C TYR A 154 -6.57 -1.79 11.40
N ALA A 155 -5.55 -2.64 11.26
CA ALA A 155 -5.41 -3.86 12.02
C ALA A 155 -4.36 -3.71 13.13
N ASP A 156 -4.60 -4.37 14.25
CA ASP A 156 -3.54 -4.61 15.21
C ASP A 156 -2.67 -5.79 14.72
N TYR A 157 -1.58 -5.44 14.06
CA TYR A 157 -0.67 -6.40 13.46
C TYR A 157 -0.15 -7.45 14.47
N ASN A 158 0.04 -7.06 15.73
CA ASN A 158 0.50 -7.99 16.76
C ASN A 158 -0.56 -9.05 17.10
N TYR A 159 -1.84 -8.69 17.09
CA TYR A 159 -2.92 -9.62 17.33
C TYR A 159 -3.04 -10.66 16.20
N GLU A 160 -2.86 -10.24 14.96
CA GLU A 160 -2.99 -11.12 13.80
C GLU A 160 -1.80 -12.06 13.61
N LEU A 161 -0.57 -11.61 13.82
CA LEU A 161 0.58 -12.49 13.83
C LEU A 161 0.44 -13.60 14.86
N GLN A 162 -0.08 -13.28 16.05
CA GLN A 162 -0.33 -14.29 17.10
C GLN A 162 -1.44 -15.27 16.70
N SER A 163 -2.46 -14.84 15.96
CA SER A 163 -3.54 -15.70 15.48
C SER A 163 -3.07 -16.65 14.38
N ILE A 164 -2.24 -16.17 13.45
CA ILE A 164 -1.62 -16.99 12.39
C ILE A 164 -0.68 -18.03 12.98
N GLN A 165 0.19 -17.65 13.91
CA GLN A 165 1.10 -18.59 14.58
C GLN A 165 0.38 -19.66 15.41
N LYS A 166 -0.73 -19.31 16.07
CA LYS A 166 -1.56 -20.28 16.78
C LYS A 166 -2.25 -21.28 15.84
N ASN A 167 -2.71 -20.83 14.68
CA ASN A 167 -3.35 -21.70 13.68
C ASN A 167 -2.34 -22.65 13.03
N GLU A 168 -1.11 -22.23 12.79
CA GLU A 168 -0.04 -23.09 12.26
C GLU A 168 0.39 -24.14 13.28
N GLN A 169 0.49 -23.78 14.56
CA GLN A 169 0.81 -24.74 15.63
C GLN A 169 -0.31 -25.76 15.87
N SER A 170 -1.57 -25.35 15.77
CA SER A 170 -2.71 -26.27 15.90
C SER A 170 -2.83 -27.24 14.73
N ASN A 171 -2.49 -26.82 13.51
CA ASN A 171 -2.48 -27.69 12.31
C ASN A 171 -1.31 -28.69 12.33
N ASN A 172 -0.16 -28.30 12.88
CA ASN A 172 0.99 -29.22 13.00
C ASN A 172 0.80 -30.25 14.13
N SER A 173 0.03 -29.94 15.18
CA SER A 173 -0.28 -30.90 16.25
C SER A 173 -1.43 -31.85 15.91
N ALA A 174 -2.22 -31.58 14.90
CA ALA A 174 -3.30 -32.46 14.42
C ALA A 174 -2.82 -33.52 13.40
N ASN A 175 -1.57 -33.42 12.93
CA ASN A 175 -0.95 -34.32 11.96
C ASN A 175 0.14 -35.24 12.59
N LEU A 176 0.19 -35.33 13.92
CA LEU A 176 0.98 -36.28 14.70
C LEU A 176 0.07 -37.26 15.44
#